data_d9722c2f34f1ec5a41f35dc1d37aeec6
#
_entry.id   d9722c2f34f1ec5a41f35dc1d37aeec6
#
_cell.length_a   1.000
_cell.length_b   1.000
_cell.length_c   1.000
_cell.angle_alpha   90.00
_cell.angle_beta   90.00
_cell.angle_gamma   90.00
#
_symmetry.space_group_name_H-M   'P 1'
#
loop_
_entity.id
_entity.type
_entity.pdbx_description
1 polymer ?
#
loop_
_entity_poly.entity_id
_entity_poly.type
_entity_poly.pdbx_seq_one_letter_code
_entity_poly.pdbx_strand_id
1 'polypeptide(L)'
;MDKVWWNHITKAHKFFEDIVETAVKGSSMLLSLPASVPWKETLIEMIGERLQLENPKNAFQEISCPKEEPGEYLLTNYCKKEIRLKYRYGMSYAQFLGACQETVLNDRYIWISDVSKEKCEEWLEFIEEYNKNVVNKTPAIFILEINEEGMERKAKKGIKTIAFNQNIGNYDKYAFCALAASETNCKEYLRPYLAELVSILCSEDVELCAECVEKGIEFLKNPYQTIKSIIETDVRSNGEEYQFDKTEKEMESLIWEVQLKTVFPLIEKYRKRMILSYRGIITRELPIRNGYGQSINEPEEVEIGVLYYLIGKSSLKISEKEYTELENYRNARNRLAHMKILELSTIEQILKK
;
A
#
# COMPACT_ATOMS: atom_id res chain seq x y z
N MET A 1 3.34 6.94 -7.98
CA MET A 1 2.69 5.96 -7.10
C MET A 1 3.52 5.66 -5.86
N ASP A 2 4.83 5.46 -6.01
CA ASP A 2 5.82 5.22 -4.96
C ASP A 2 5.83 6.29 -3.85
N LYS A 3 5.90 7.58 -4.22
CA LYS A 3 5.84 8.69 -3.25
C LYS A 3 4.48 8.80 -2.54
N VAL A 4 3.39 8.37 -3.18
CA VAL A 4 2.06 8.29 -2.53
C VAL A 4 2.09 7.25 -1.41
N TRP A 5 2.70 6.09 -1.67
CA TRP A 5 2.86 5.03 -0.67
C TRP A 5 3.62 5.52 0.57
N TRP A 6 4.82 6.07 0.39
CA TRP A 6 5.68 6.45 1.49
C TRP A 6 5.23 7.71 2.24
N ASN A 7 4.54 8.64 1.55
CA ASN A 7 4.09 9.90 2.18
C ASN A 7 2.71 9.82 2.81
N HIS A 8 1.80 8.97 2.30
CA HIS A 8 0.39 9.07 2.66
C HIS A 8 -0.20 7.81 3.30
N ILE A 9 0.48 6.67 3.21
CA ILE A 9 -0.02 5.45 3.84
C ILE A 9 0.55 5.32 5.24
N THR A 10 -0.34 5.29 6.23
CA THR A 10 0.01 5.48 7.65
C THR A 10 1.17 4.62 8.13
N LYS A 11 1.19 3.32 7.80
CA LYS A 11 2.25 2.42 8.27
C LYS A 11 3.58 2.68 7.54
N ALA A 12 3.53 2.90 6.22
CA ALA A 12 4.71 3.21 5.43
C ALA A 12 5.31 4.55 5.86
N HIS A 13 4.48 5.58 5.99
CA HIS A 13 4.90 6.91 6.44
C HIS A 13 5.48 6.89 7.85
N LYS A 14 4.86 6.16 8.78
CA LYS A 14 5.39 6.03 10.14
C LYS A 14 6.77 5.37 10.14
N PHE A 15 6.98 4.33 9.35
CA PHE A 15 8.29 3.70 9.22
C PHE A 15 9.34 4.67 8.68
N PHE A 16 9.01 5.42 7.63
CA PHE A 16 9.85 6.49 7.08
C PHE A 16 10.21 7.53 8.14
N GLU A 17 9.24 8.08 8.87
CA GLU A 17 9.47 9.09 9.92
C GLU A 17 10.28 8.51 11.11
N ASP A 18 10.04 7.26 11.51
CA ASP A 18 10.81 6.60 12.59
C ASP A 18 12.32 6.50 12.25
N ILE A 19 12.67 6.29 10.99
CA ILE A 19 14.06 6.29 10.50
C ILE A 19 14.64 7.71 10.57
N VAL A 20 13.94 8.68 9.97
CA VAL A 20 14.40 10.08 9.91
C VAL A 20 14.57 10.64 11.32
N GLU A 21 13.58 10.51 12.20
CA GLU A 21 13.65 10.99 13.59
C GLU A 21 14.80 10.35 14.36
N THR A 22 15.04 9.06 14.17
CA THR A 22 16.13 8.35 14.84
C THR A 22 17.49 8.87 14.38
N ALA A 23 17.68 9.07 13.10
CA ALA A 23 18.91 9.62 12.54
C ALA A 23 19.15 11.08 12.98
N VAL A 24 18.12 11.92 12.94
CA VAL A 24 18.20 13.34 13.38
C VAL A 24 18.53 13.45 14.86
N LYS A 25 18.03 12.53 15.70
CA LYS A 25 18.37 12.43 17.14
C LYS A 25 19.82 11.95 17.37
N GLY A 26 20.58 11.64 16.34
CA GLY A 26 21.98 11.22 16.42
C GLY A 26 22.16 9.74 16.81
N SER A 27 21.17 8.90 16.56
CA SER A 27 21.24 7.47 16.90
C SER A 27 21.45 6.62 15.64
N SER A 28 22.45 5.76 15.66
CA SER A 28 22.58 4.70 14.67
C SER A 28 21.48 3.66 14.81
N MET A 29 21.16 2.95 13.73
CA MET A 29 20.03 2.04 13.73
C MET A 29 20.28 0.77 12.92
N LEU A 30 19.55 -0.27 13.29
CA LEU A 30 19.41 -1.52 12.56
C LEU A 30 18.01 -1.54 11.94
N LEU A 31 17.93 -1.56 10.62
CA LEU A 31 16.68 -1.68 9.88
C LEU A 31 16.47 -3.14 9.48
N SER A 32 15.37 -3.72 9.93
CA SER A 32 14.93 -5.03 9.47
C SER A 32 13.91 -4.83 8.36
N LEU A 33 14.29 -5.20 7.14
CA LEU A 33 13.46 -5.11 5.95
C LEU A 33 13.11 -6.52 5.46
N PRO A 34 11.88 -6.75 4.99
CA PRO A 34 11.53 -7.97 4.29
C PRO A 34 12.21 -8.05 2.92
N ALA A 35 12.21 -9.23 2.31
CA ALA A 35 12.82 -9.45 1.00
C ALA A 35 12.26 -8.52 -0.08
N SER A 36 10.97 -8.20 -0.01
CA SER A 36 10.29 -7.35 -0.99
C SER A 36 9.67 -6.12 -0.34
N VAL A 37 10.47 -5.07 -0.18
CA VAL A 37 9.97 -3.74 0.22
C VAL A 37 9.48 -3.00 -1.01
N PRO A 38 8.23 -2.51 -1.04
CA PRO A 38 7.75 -1.74 -2.18
C PRO A 38 8.57 -0.47 -2.40
N TRP A 39 9.05 -0.26 -3.62
CA TRP A 39 9.82 0.95 -4.01
C TRP A 39 10.92 1.32 -3.00
N LYS A 40 11.77 0.36 -2.67
CA LYS A 40 12.86 0.54 -1.69
C LYS A 40 13.80 1.68 -2.07
N GLU A 41 14.15 1.80 -3.35
CA GLU A 41 15.03 2.87 -3.83
C GLU A 41 14.42 4.26 -3.58
N THR A 42 13.14 4.43 -3.86
CA THR A 42 12.41 5.68 -3.55
C THR A 42 12.41 5.98 -2.04
N LEU A 43 12.26 4.96 -1.20
CA LEU A 43 12.36 5.13 0.25
C LEU A 43 13.72 5.69 0.66
N ILE A 44 14.80 5.09 0.16
CA ILE A 44 16.18 5.50 0.49
C ILE A 44 16.44 6.93 0.00
N GLU A 45 16.02 7.24 -1.23
CA GLU A 45 16.15 8.59 -1.80
C GLU A 45 15.40 9.63 -0.94
N MET A 46 14.15 9.37 -0.60
CA MET A 46 13.32 10.25 0.23
C MET A 46 13.91 10.45 1.64
N ILE A 47 14.47 9.40 2.25
CA ILE A 47 15.15 9.51 3.54
C ILE A 47 16.38 10.41 3.39
N GLY A 48 17.20 10.22 2.36
CA GLY A 48 18.36 11.05 2.08
C GLY A 48 18.00 12.52 1.90
N GLU A 49 16.99 12.82 1.09
CA GLU A 49 16.46 14.17 0.88
C GLU A 49 15.98 14.81 2.20
N ARG A 50 15.22 14.06 2.99
CA ARG A 50 14.67 14.54 4.25
C ARG A 50 15.75 14.82 5.28
N LEU A 51 16.74 13.93 5.43
CA LEU A 51 17.87 14.10 6.33
C LEU A 51 18.73 15.32 5.94
N GLN A 52 18.91 15.54 4.65
CA GLN A 52 19.64 16.70 4.14
C GLN A 52 18.89 18.03 4.38
N LEU A 53 17.56 18.02 4.34
CA LEU A 53 16.73 19.18 4.71
C LEU A 53 16.83 19.49 6.21
N GLU A 54 16.78 18.47 7.07
CA GLU A 54 16.88 18.63 8.54
C GLU A 54 18.29 19.08 8.95
N ASN A 55 19.33 18.54 8.34
CA ASN A 55 20.73 18.83 8.64
C ASN A 55 21.54 19.08 7.34
N PRO A 56 21.50 20.29 6.76
CA PRO A 56 22.12 20.57 5.47
C PRO A 56 23.65 20.38 5.43
N LYS A 57 24.30 20.30 6.59
CA LYS A 57 25.75 20.05 6.69
C LYS A 57 26.10 18.57 6.57
N ASN A 58 25.14 17.69 6.86
CA ASN A 58 25.38 16.26 6.89
C ASN A 58 25.15 15.67 5.48
N ALA A 59 26.13 14.93 4.99
CA ALA A 59 26.00 14.21 3.73
C ALA A 59 25.33 12.86 3.96
N PHE A 60 24.35 12.51 3.14
CA PHE A 60 23.79 11.17 3.06
C PHE A 60 24.57 10.36 2.03
N GLN A 61 24.93 9.14 2.37
CA GLN A 61 25.68 8.24 1.49
C GLN A 61 25.19 6.80 1.66
N GLU A 62 24.86 6.18 0.55
CA GLU A 62 24.56 4.75 0.47
C GLU A 62 25.82 3.98 0.05
N ILE A 63 26.07 2.83 0.70
CA ILE A 63 27.12 1.87 0.34
C ILE A 63 26.58 0.45 0.46
N SER A 64 27.02 -0.44 -0.43
CA SER A 64 26.83 -1.87 -0.22
C SER A 64 27.77 -2.38 0.87
N CYS A 65 27.32 -3.35 1.66
CA CYS A 65 28.12 -3.91 2.76
C CYS A 65 29.50 -4.42 2.27
N PRO A 66 30.60 -3.84 2.75
CA PRO A 66 31.93 -4.25 2.33
C PRO A 66 32.30 -5.65 2.84
N LYS A 67 33.19 -6.33 2.11
CA LYS A 67 33.74 -7.62 2.52
C LYS A 67 34.77 -7.48 3.62
N GLU A 68 35.46 -6.36 3.65
CA GLU A 68 36.48 -6.01 4.63
C GLU A 68 35.85 -5.81 6.02
N GLU A 69 36.70 -5.74 7.06
CA GLU A 69 36.27 -5.32 8.39
C GLU A 69 35.71 -3.87 8.34
N PRO A 70 34.60 -3.56 9.04
CA PRO A 70 33.98 -2.23 9.02
C PRO A 70 34.95 -1.08 9.22
N GLY A 71 35.83 -1.19 10.22
CA GLY A 71 36.77 -0.15 10.55
C GLY A 71 37.89 0.02 9.53
N GLU A 72 38.40 -1.08 8.95
CA GLU A 72 39.38 -1.05 7.87
C GLU A 72 38.83 -0.38 6.62
N TYR A 73 37.58 -0.74 6.23
CA TYR A 73 36.91 -0.14 5.10
C TYR A 73 36.71 1.38 5.30
N LEU A 74 36.23 1.79 6.47
CA LEU A 74 35.98 3.20 6.78
C LEU A 74 37.31 3.99 6.84
N LEU A 75 38.34 3.45 7.44
CA LEU A 75 39.69 4.07 7.47
C LEU A 75 40.23 4.28 6.05
N THR A 76 40.07 3.29 5.20
CA THR A 76 40.64 3.31 3.83
C THR A 76 39.85 4.29 2.93
N ASN A 77 38.54 4.33 3.02
CA ASN A 77 37.73 5.06 2.06
C ASN A 77 37.36 6.47 2.54
N TYR A 78 37.34 6.71 3.85
CA TYR A 78 36.87 7.99 4.43
C TYR A 78 38.01 8.84 5.04
N CYS A 79 39.18 8.29 5.28
CA CYS A 79 40.28 9.02 5.87
C CYS A 79 41.36 9.39 4.85
N LYS A 80 41.88 10.61 4.95
CA LYS A 80 43.05 11.05 4.18
C LYS A 80 44.29 10.21 4.51
N LYS A 81 45.23 10.13 3.57
CA LYS A 81 46.46 9.35 3.72
C LYS A 81 47.24 9.68 4.99
N GLU A 82 47.30 10.98 5.33
CA GLU A 82 48.01 11.48 6.53
C GLU A 82 47.37 10.97 7.84
N ILE A 83 46.03 10.81 7.84
CA ILE A 83 45.29 10.30 8.99
C ILE A 83 45.49 8.79 9.09
N ARG A 84 45.44 8.06 7.95
CA ARG A 84 45.67 6.61 7.92
C ARG A 84 47.04 6.24 8.48
N LEU A 85 48.06 7.05 8.22
CA LEU A 85 49.44 6.85 8.75
C LEU A 85 49.51 7.06 10.28
N LYS A 86 48.54 7.73 10.91
CA LYS A 86 48.49 7.89 12.39
C LYS A 86 47.90 6.67 13.10
N TYR A 87 47.25 5.76 12.35
CA TYR A 87 46.72 4.51 12.90
C TYR A 87 47.87 3.61 13.35
N ARG A 88 47.81 3.11 14.58
CA ARG A 88 48.83 2.26 15.17
C ARG A 88 48.30 0.85 15.37
N TYR A 89 49.06 -0.13 15.03
CA TYR A 89 48.78 -1.54 15.30
C TYR A 89 48.58 -1.76 16.82
N GLY A 90 47.48 -2.44 17.20
CA GLY A 90 47.09 -2.67 18.60
C GLY A 90 46.03 -1.72 19.14
N MET A 91 45.61 -0.71 18.38
CA MET A 91 44.39 0.11 18.66
C MET A 91 43.24 -0.42 17.80
N SER A 92 42.01 -0.45 18.35
CA SER A 92 40.87 -0.81 17.52
C SER A 92 40.56 0.30 16.50
N TYR A 93 40.08 -0.07 15.32
CA TYR A 93 39.65 0.90 14.31
C TYR A 93 38.56 1.82 14.83
N ALA A 94 37.60 1.28 15.59
CA ALA A 94 36.50 2.03 16.15
C ALA A 94 36.97 3.11 17.14
N GLN A 95 37.95 2.77 18.01
CA GLN A 95 38.58 3.73 18.92
C GLN A 95 39.32 4.83 18.17
N PHE A 96 40.11 4.45 17.17
CA PHE A 96 40.88 5.40 16.37
C PHE A 96 39.94 6.37 15.63
N LEU A 97 38.94 5.85 14.93
CA LEU A 97 38.03 6.64 14.10
C LEU A 97 37.11 7.53 14.99
N GLY A 98 36.66 7.04 16.15
CA GLY A 98 35.88 7.82 17.10
C GLY A 98 36.65 8.98 17.72
N ALA A 99 37.93 8.75 18.07
CA ALA A 99 38.81 9.76 18.68
C ALA A 99 39.38 10.78 17.68
N CYS A 100 39.30 10.52 16.37
CA CYS A 100 39.91 11.36 15.35
C CYS A 100 39.00 12.55 14.99
N GLN A 101 39.42 13.76 15.33
CA GLN A 101 38.67 14.99 15.03
C GLN A 101 38.69 15.39 13.54
N GLU A 102 39.70 14.94 12.80
CA GLU A 102 39.91 15.27 11.39
C GLU A 102 39.36 14.24 10.41
N THR A 103 38.52 13.30 10.88
CA THR A 103 37.97 12.26 10.01
C THR A 103 36.84 12.80 9.15
N VAL A 104 36.78 12.32 7.93
CA VAL A 104 35.71 12.61 6.97
C VAL A 104 34.39 11.87 7.33
N LEU A 105 34.39 11.08 8.42
CA LEU A 105 33.18 10.41 8.94
C LEU A 105 32.22 11.35 9.66
N ASN A 106 32.69 12.52 10.10
CA ASN A 106 31.82 13.51 10.74
C ASN A 106 30.82 14.09 9.73
N ASP A 107 29.68 14.51 10.25
CA ASP A 107 28.61 15.11 9.44
C ASP A 107 28.11 14.16 8.32
N ARG A 108 27.90 12.87 8.66
CA ARG A 108 27.44 11.87 7.68
C ARG A 108 26.37 10.96 8.22
N TYR A 109 25.44 10.64 7.33
CA TYR A 109 24.53 9.51 7.43
C TYR A 109 25.00 8.44 6.44
N ILE A 110 25.32 7.25 6.93
CA ILE A 110 25.86 6.17 6.09
C ILE A 110 24.85 5.02 6.12
N TRP A 111 24.15 4.85 5.00
CA TRP A 111 23.26 3.71 4.77
C TRP A 111 24.08 2.55 4.22
N ILE A 112 23.99 1.39 4.86
CA ILE A 112 24.73 0.19 4.51
C ILE A 112 23.72 -0.87 4.12
N SER A 113 23.63 -1.15 2.81
CA SER A 113 22.71 -2.14 2.25
C SER A 113 23.33 -3.55 2.23
N ASP A 114 22.47 -4.55 2.07
CA ASP A 114 22.86 -5.97 1.89
C ASP A 114 23.74 -6.54 3.01
N VAL A 115 23.50 -6.15 4.24
CA VAL A 115 24.28 -6.62 5.38
C VAL A 115 23.93 -8.06 5.72
N SER A 116 24.87 -9.00 5.51
CA SER A 116 24.73 -10.40 5.89
C SER A 116 24.66 -10.56 7.42
N LYS A 117 24.19 -11.73 7.87
CA LYS A 117 24.08 -12.03 9.30
C LYS A 117 25.42 -11.91 10.03
N GLU A 118 26.47 -12.46 9.45
CA GLU A 118 27.82 -12.42 10.00
C GLU A 118 28.34 -10.98 10.06
N LYS A 119 28.21 -10.25 8.96
CA LYS A 119 28.64 -8.85 8.87
C LYS A 119 27.87 -7.93 9.78
N CYS A 120 26.62 -8.23 10.07
CA CYS A 120 25.81 -7.43 10.97
C CYS A 120 26.39 -7.40 12.40
N GLU A 121 26.88 -8.54 12.94
CA GLU A 121 27.51 -8.55 14.26
C GLU A 121 28.79 -7.70 14.27
N GLU A 122 29.65 -7.83 13.24
CA GLU A 122 30.87 -7.02 13.10
C GLU A 122 30.53 -5.51 13.06
N TRP A 123 29.53 -5.11 12.29
CA TRP A 123 29.09 -3.71 12.23
C TRP A 123 28.50 -3.22 13.54
N LEU A 124 27.66 -4.01 14.20
CA LEU A 124 27.08 -3.63 15.49
C LEU A 124 28.14 -3.46 16.58
N GLU A 125 29.16 -4.32 16.62
CA GLU A 125 30.29 -4.20 17.54
C GLU A 125 31.14 -2.96 17.24
N PHE A 126 31.43 -2.73 15.97
CA PHE A 126 32.13 -1.53 15.54
C PHE A 126 31.38 -0.26 15.95
N ILE A 127 30.08 -0.17 15.66
CA ILE A 127 29.24 1.03 15.95
C ILE A 127 29.17 1.26 17.48
N GLU A 128 28.99 0.20 18.26
CA GLU A 128 28.96 0.32 19.73
C GLU A 128 30.27 0.87 20.28
N GLU A 129 31.41 0.36 19.82
CA GLU A 129 32.72 0.82 20.24
C GLU A 129 33.03 2.24 19.73
N TYR A 130 32.70 2.53 18.45
CA TYR A 130 32.81 3.86 17.86
C TYR A 130 32.06 4.90 18.69
N ASN A 131 30.79 4.65 19.02
CA ASN A 131 29.95 5.56 19.79
C ASN A 131 30.49 5.83 21.21
N LYS A 132 31.18 4.86 21.83
CA LYS A 132 31.84 5.04 23.13
C LYS A 132 33.06 5.96 23.08
N ASN A 133 33.71 6.08 21.92
CA ASN A 133 34.96 6.82 21.75
C ASN A 133 34.81 8.12 20.94
N VAL A 134 33.61 8.46 20.52
CA VAL A 134 33.33 9.68 19.75
C VAL A 134 33.62 10.92 20.59
N VAL A 135 34.48 11.80 20.05
CA VAL A 135 34.81 13.11 20.64
C VAL A 135 34.16 14.28 19.87
N ASN A 136 33.64 14.02 18.68
CA ASN A 136 33.01 15.03 17.82
C ASN A 136 31.55 15.28 18.20
N LYS A 137 31.07 16.51 17.94
CA LYS A 137 29.66 16.88 18.19
C LYS A 137 28.68 16.28 17.18
N THR A 138 29.18 15.96 16.00
CA THR A 138 28.38 15.45 14.84
C THR A 138 29.01 14.19 14.27
N PRO A 139 28.97 13.05 15.04
CA PRO A 139 29.53 11.79 14.59
C PRO A 139 28.76 11.22 13.40
N ALA A 140 29.38 10.25 12.70
CA ALA A 140 28.65 9.48 11.69
C ALA A 140 27.50 8.70 12.32
N ILE A 141 26.37 8.68 11.64
CA ILE A 141 25.22 7.87 11.99
C ILE A 141 25.12 6.75 10.98
N PHE A 142 25.12 5.52 11.45
CA PHE A 142 25.07 4.32 10.62
C PHE A 142 23.66 3.76 10.59
N ILE A 143 23.16 3.47 9.38
CA ILE A 143 21.86 2.85 9.12
C ILE A 143 22.16 1.50 8.49
N LEU A 144 22.07 0.42 9.27
CA LEU A 144 22.34 -0.93 8.81
C LEU A 144 21.06 -1.58 8.29
N GLU A 145 21.02 -1.88 7.01
CA GLU A 145 19.92 -2.61 6.41
C GLU A 145 20.20 -4.11 6.42
N ILE A 146 19.31 -4.85 7.05
CA ILE A 146 19.36 -6.31 7.06
C ILE A 146 18.07 -6.87 6.47
N ASN A 147 18.23 -7.94 5.70
CA ASN A 147 17.10 -8.72 5.20
C ASN A 147 16.81 -9.82 6.23
N GLU A 148 15.68 -9.72 6.93
CA GLU A 148 15.34 -10.71 7.95
C GLU A 148 13.88 -11.07 8.05
N GLU A 149 13.63 -12.32 7.74
CA GLU A 149 12.50 -13.07 8.26
C GLU A 149 12.93 -13.73 9.59
N GLY A 150 12.52 -13.14 10.71
CA GLY A 150 12.50 -13.86 11.99
C GLY A 150 13.71 -13.77 12.91
N MET A 151 14.54 -12.74 12.87
CA MET A 151 15.65 -12.57 13.82
C MET A 151 15.23 -11.78 15.08
N GLU A 152 14.98 -12.46 16.19
CA GLU A 152 15.00 -11.84 17.52
C GLU A 152 16.44 -11.42 17.87
N ARG A 153 16.75 -10.14 17.77
CA ARG A 153 18.07 -9.60 18.15
C ARG A 153 17.98 -8.85 19.48
N LYS A 154 18.96 -9.09 20.31
CA LYS A 154 19.18 -8.26 21.50
C LYS A 154 19.62 -6.86 21.07
N ALA A 155 18.83 -5.85 21.47
CA ALA A 155 19.19 -4.46 21.26
C ALA A 155 20.57 -4.17 21.86
N LYS A 156 21.51 -3.65 21.05
CA LYS A 156 22.80 -3.14 21.57
C LYS A 156 22.63 -1.69 22.04
N LYS A 157 23.39 -1.34 23.07
CA LYS A 157 23.32 0.01 23.68
C LYS A 157 23.63 1.09 22.65
N GLY A 158 22.71 2.02 22.46
CA GLY A 158 22.89 3.16 21.53
C GLY A 158 22.53 2.88 20.07
N ILE A 159 22.00 1.69 19.76
CA ILE A 159 21.53 1.34 18.42
C ILE A 159 20.05 1.00 18.51
N LYS A 160 19.21 1.71 17.76
CA LYS A 160 17.77 1.48 17.71
C LYS A 160 17.45 0.43 16.65
N THR A 161 16.58 -0.52 16.94
CA THR A 161 16.05 -1.45 15.93
C THR A 161 14.72 -0.95 15.43
N ILE A 162 14.56 -0.85 14.12
CA ILE A 162 13.32 -0.45 13.43
C ILE A 162 13.02 -1.54 12.41
N ALA A 163 11.81 -2.09 12.44
CA ALA A 163 11.37 -3.12 11.51
C ALA A 163 10.23 -2.61 10.63
N PHE A 164 10.31 -2.89 9.34
CA PHE A 164 9.19 -2.68 8.44
C PHE A 164 8.21 -3.84 8.59
N ASN A 165 7.08 -3.56 9.20
CA ASN A 165 6.05 -4.58 9.38
C ASN A 165 5.21 -4.70 8.10
N GLN A 166 5.36 -5.82 7.37
CA GLN A 166 4.63 -6.12 6.14
C GLN A 166 3.12 -6.33 6.31
N ASN A 167 2.58 -6.36 7.53
CA ASN A 167 1.14 -6.48 7.74
C ASN A 167 0.40 -5.24 7.22
N ILE A 168 0.46 -5.07 5.89
CA ILE A 168 -0.30 -4.06 5.15
C ILE A 168 -1.75 -4.49 5.23
N GLY A 169 -2.54 -3.77 6.03
CA GLY A 169 -3.96 -4.08 6.19
C GLY A 169 -4.76 -3.77 4.92
N ASN A 170 -5.93 -4.38 4.78
CA ASN A 170 -6.83 -4.09 3.67
C ASN A 170 -7.20 -2.59 3.57
N TYR A 171 -7.24 -1.90 4.71
CA TYR A 171 -7.48 -0.45 4.75
C TYR A 171 -6.30 0.36 4.17
N ASP A 172 -5.06 -0.03 4.44
CA ASP A 172 -3.86 0.63 3.90
C ASP A 172 -3.84 0.47 2.36
N LYS A 173 -4.11 -0.74 1.86
CA LYS A 173 -4.20 -1.02 0.41
C LYS A 173 -5.31 -0.24 -0.25
N TYR A 174 -6.51 -0.24 0.33
CA TYR A 174 -7.62 0.54 -0.20
C TYR A 174 -7.31 2.03 -0.21
N ALA A 175 -6.76 2.58 0.87
CA ALA A 175 -6.37 3.98 0.96
C ALA A 175 -5.33 4.35 -0.13
N PHE A 176 -4.33 3.50 -0.32
CA PHE A 176 -3.35 3.65 -1.39
C PHE A 176 -4.02 3.64 -2.77
N CYS A 177 -4.82 2.62 -3.07
CA CYS A 177 -5.53 2.52 -4.35
C CYS A 177 -6.48 3.71 -4.60
N ALA A 178 -7.13 4.23 -3.54
CA ALA A 178 -8.02 5.38 -3.65
C ALA A 178 -7.26 6.68 -3.98
N LEU A 179 -6.12 6.90 -3.32
CA LEU A 179 -5.23 8.03 -3.63
C LEU A 179 -4.66 7.90 -5.04
N ALA A 180 -4.15 6.73 -5.39
CA ALA A 180 -3.62 6.45 -6.72
C ALA A 180 -4.68 6.65 -7.81
N ALA A 181 -5.91 6.16 -7.61
CA ALA A 181 -7.01 6.33 -8.56
C ALA A 181 -7.40 7.81 -8.76
N SER A 182 -7.16 8.68 -7.78
CA SER A 182 -7.45 10.11 -7.91
C SER A 182 -6.55 10.81 -8.95
N GLU A 183 -5.37 10.28 -9.19
CA GLU A 183 -4.38 10.81 -10.15
C GLU A 183 -4.57 10.24 -11.57
N THR A 184 -5.46 9.23 -11.73
CA THR A 184 -5.71 8.61 -13.04
C THR A 184 -6.78 9.34 -13.83
N ASN A 185 -6.82 9.06 -15.15
CA ASN A 185 -7.88 9.52 -16.06
C ASN A 185 -9.20 8.73 -15.90
N CYS A 186 -9.33 7.87 -14.88
CA CYS A 186 -10.56 7.17 -14.61
C CYS A 186 -11.67 8.15 -14.20
N LYS A 187 -12.89 7.91 -14.68
CA LYS A 187 -14.06 8.74 -14.35
C LYS A 187 -14.25 8.81 -12.83
N GLU A 188 -14.46 9.99 -12.28
CA GLU A 188 -14.52 10.24 -10.85
C GLU A 188 -15.46 9.26 -10.10
N TYR A 189 -16.66 9.02 -10.64
CA TYR A 189 -17.63 8.11 -10.02
C TYR A 189 -17.21 6.63 -10.05
N LEU A 190 -16.22 6.24 -10.88
CA LEU A 190 -15.67 4.88 -10.94
C LEU A 190 -14.46 4.69 -10.03
N ARG A 191 -13.78 5.76 -9.62
CA ARG A 191 -12.54 5.68 -8.82
C ARG A 191 -12.69 4.88 -7.51
N PRO A 192 -13.78 5.05 -6.72
CA PRO A 192 -13.97 4.24 -5.52
C PRO A 192 -14.15 2.75 -5.82
N TYR A 193 -14.84 2.42 -6.92
CA TYR A 193 -15.01 1.04 -7.35
C TYR A 193 -13.70 0.43 -7.86
N LEU A 194 -12.93 1.19 -8.63
CA LEU A 194 -11.58 0.80 -9.08
C LEU A 194 -10.66 0.51 -7.87
N ALA A 195 -10.61 1.42 -6.91
CA ALA A 195 -9.79 1.28 -5.72
C ALA A 195 -10.17 0.04 -4.89
N GLU A 196 -11.46 -0.20 -4.67
CA GLU A 196 -11.94 -1.37 -3.95
C GLU A 196 -11.57 -2.67 -4.69
N LEU A 197 -11.80 -2.69 -6.00
CA LEU A 197 -11.56 -3.87 -6.83
C LEU A 197 -10.07 -4.23 -6.86
N VAL A 198 -9.20 -3.27 -7.14
CA VAL A 198 -7.75 -3.48 -7.19
C VAL A 198 -7.24 -3.94 -5.82
N SER A 199 -7.63 -3.28 -4.73
CA SER A 199 -7.16 -3.60 -3.38
C SER A 199 -7.48 -5.03 -2.93
N ILE A 200 -8.54 -5.62 -3.47
CA ILE A 200 -8.96 -7.00 -3.16
C ILE A 200 -8.29 -8.01 -4.12
N LEU A 201 -8.20 -7.67 -5.40
CA LEU A 201 -7.70 -8.62 -6.41
C LEU A 201 -6.18 -8.80 -6.36
N CYS A 202 -5.40 -7.75 -6.11
CA CYS A 202 -3.92 -7.79 -6.16
C CYS A 202 -3.27 -8.32 -4.87
N SER A 203 -4.03 -8.93 -3.95
CA SER A 203 -3.50 -9.53 -2.71
C SER A 203 -2.69 -8.56 -1.85
N GLU A 204 -1.46 -8.94 -1.45
CA GLU A 204 -0.59 -8.12 -0.60
C GLU A 204 0.40 -7.26 -1.42
N ASP A 205 0.38 -7.36 -2.74
CA ASP A 205 1.33 -6.66 -3.61
C ASP A 205 0.83 -5.26 -3.98
N VAL A 206 1.37 -4.25 -3.32
CA VAL A 206 1.01 -2.84 -3.55
C VAL A 206 1.59 -2.26 -4.85
N GLU A 207 2.71 -2.81 -5.35
CA GLU A 207 3.25 -2.41 -6.65
C GLU A 207 2.36 -2.91 -7.77
N LEU A 208 1.87 -4.15 -7.67
CA LEU A 208 0.86 -4.67 -8.60
C LEU A 208 -0.46 -3.86 -8.51
N CYS A 209 -0.84 -3.42 -7.29
CA CYS A 209 -1.98 -2.51 -7.14
C CYS A 209 -1.77 -1.22 -7.93
N ALA A 210 -0.58 -0.62 -7.87
CA ALA A 210 -0.28 0.61 -8.59
C ALA A 210 -0.43 0.45 -10.11
N GLU A 211 0.16 -0.61 -10.67
CA GLU A 211 0.06 -0.93 -12.09
C GLU A 211 -1.40 -1.13 -12.52
N CYS A 212 -2.18 -1.89 -11.74
CA CYS A 212 -3.59 -2.13 -12.03
C CYS A 212 -4.44 -0.85 -11.96
N VAL A 213 -4.18 0.03 -10.98
CA VAL A 213 -4.87 1.32 -10.87
C VAL A 213 -4.55 2.21 -12.07
N GLU A 214 -3.31 2.22 -12.55
CA GLU A 214 -2.89 3.01 -13.70
C GLU A 214 -3.61 2.59 -14.99
N LYS A 215 -3.88 1.30 -15.18
CA LYS A 215 -4.70 0.79 -16.30
C LYS A 215 -6.16 1.28 -16.26
N GLY A 216 -6.68 1.68 -15.12
CA GLY A 216 -7.96 2.36 -14.97
C GLY A 216 -9.14 1.63 -15.63
N ILE A 217 -9.71 2.21 -16.70
CA ILE A 217 -10.86 1.64 -17.43
C ILE A 217 -10.53 0.29 -18.09
N GLU A 218 -9.31 0.09 -18.55
CA GLU A 218 -8.88 -1.18 -19.14
C GLU A 218 -8.97 -2.29 -18.08
N PHE A 219 -8.44 -2.05 -16.90
CA PHE A 219 -8.55 -2.96 -15.77
C PHE A 219 -10.01 -3.26 -15.42
N LEU A 220 -10.87 -2.24 -15.33
CA LEU A 220 -12.29 -2.42 -15.01
C LEU A 220 -13.05 -3.25 -16.04
N LYS A 221 -12.64 -3.25 -17.31
CA LYS A 221 -13.25 -4.06 -18.37
C LYS A 221 -12.91 -5.52 -18.26
N ASN A 222 -11.66 -5.84 -17.94
CA ASN A 222 -11.18 -7.21 -17.87
C ASN A 222 -10.04 -7.36 -16.86
N PRO A 223 -10.35 -7.41 -15.54
CA PRO A 223 -9.35 -7.43 -14.48
C PRO A 223 -8.36 -8.59 -14.62
N TYR A 224 -8.83 -9.80 -14.91
CA TYR A 224 -7.99 -10.99 -15.02
C TYR A 224 -6.95 -10.90 -16.13
N GLN A 225 -7.38 -10.50 -17.32
CA GLN A 225 -6.45 -10.39 -18.46
C GLN A 225 -5.47 -9.23 -18.27
N THR A 226 -5.92 -8.13 -17.67
CA THR A 226 -5.03 -6.99 -17.38
C THR A 226 -3.95 -7.38 -16.38
N ILE A 227 -4.28 -8.08 -15.29
CA ILE A 227 -3.27 -8.57 -14.34
C ILE A 227 -2.30 -9.52 -15.04
N LYS A 228 -2.80 -10.48 -15.82
CA LYS A 228 -1.92 -11.39 -16.57
C LYS A 228 -0.96 -10.66 -17.50
N SER A 229 -1.46 -9.69 -18.23
CA SER A 229 -0.62 -8.89 -19.13
C SER A 229 0.48 -8.15 -18.35
N ILE A 230 0.15 -7.54 -17.21
CA ILE A 230 1.14 -6.86 -16.34
C ILE A 230 2.22 -7.85 -15.88
N ILE A 231 1.84 -9.01 -15.38
CA ILE A 231 2.79 -10.02 -14.90
C ILE A 231 3.72 -10.54 -16.00
N GLU A 232 3.22 -10.63 -17.24
CA GLU A 232 3.99 -11.10 -18.39
C GLU A 232 4.95 -10.04 -18.95
N THR A 233 4.66 -8.74 -18.76
CA THR A 233 5.40 -7.65 -19.41
C THR A 233 6.22 -6.79 -18.45
N ASP A 234 5.83 -6.74 -17.19
CA ASP A 234 6.40 -5.82 -16.21
C ASP A 234 7.02 -6.58 -15.04
N VAL A 235 7.91 -5.92 -14.31
CA VAL A 235 8.57 -6.44 -13.11
C VAL A 235 8.41 -5.44 -11.98
N ARG A 236 8.60 -5.89 -10.76
CA ARG A 236 8.63 -5.06 -9.56
C ARG A 236 9.79 -4.05 -9.60
N SER A 237 9.74 -3.04 -8.76
CA SER A 237 10.80 -2.02 -8.65
C SER A 237 12.17 -2.60 -8.32
N ASN A 238 12.24 -3.75 -7.67
CA ASN A 238 13.48 -4.49 -7.38
C ASN A 238 13.93 -5.45 -8.49
N GLY A 239 13.22 -5.50 -9.62
CA GLY A 239 13.51 -6.40 -10.75
C GLY A 239 12.97 -7.83 -10.63
N GLU A 240 12.28 -8.17 -9.53
CA GLU A 240 11.62 -9.47 -9.38
C GLU A 240 10.30 -9.52 -10.15
N GLU A 241 9.90 -10.72 -10.57
CA GLU A 241 8.60 -10.95 -11.20
C GLU A 241 7.45 -10.80 -10.20
N TYR A 242 6.31 -10.28 -10.66
CA TYR A 242 5.08 -10.29 -9.88
C TYR A 242 4.58 -11.71 -9.65
N GLN A 243 4.18 -12.02 -8.43
CA GLN A 243 3.56 -13.31 -8.10
C GLN A 243 2.05 -13.17 -8.01
N PHE A 244 1.34 -13.98 -8.78
CA PHE A 244 -0.12 -13.98 -8.79
C PHE A 244 -0.64 -15.40 -9.05
N ASP A 245 -1.33 -15.96 -8.08
CA ASP A 245 -1.76 -17.36 -8.04
C ASP A 245 -3.28 -17.56 -8.19
N LYS A 246 -4.06 -16.46 -8.25
CA LYS A 246 -5.52 -16.57 -8.35
C LYS A 246 -5.96 -17.02 -9.74
N THR A 247 -6.88 -17.96 -9.75
CA THR A 247 -7.58 -18.39 -10.96
C THR A 247 -8.66 -17.37 -11.36
N GLU A 248 -9.07 -17.41 -12.63
CA GLU A 248 -10.17 -16.57 -13.13
C GLU A 248 -11.46 -16.72 -12.32
N LYS A 249 -11.79 -17.96 -11.92
CA LYS A 249 -12.97 -18.28 -11.12
C LYS A 249 -12.91 -17.69 -9.70
N GLU A 250 -11.74 -17.71 -9.07
CA GLU A 250 -11.54 -17.06 -7.76
C GLU A 250 -11.67 -15.55 -7.89
N MET A 251 -11.14 -14.96 -8.94
CA MET A 251 -11.30 -13.54 -9.22
C MET A 251 -12.76 -13.16 -9.46
N GLU A 252 -13.52 -13.95 -10.23
CA GLU A 252 -14.95 -13.72 -10.41
C GLU A 252 -15.71 -13.69 -9.07
N SER A 253 -15.37 -14.59 -8.13
CA SER A 253 -15.96 -14.57 -6.79
C SER A 253 -15.64 -13.29 -6.03
N LEU A 254 -14.38 -12.85 -6.07
CA LEU A 254 -13.94 -11.61 -5.41
C LEU A 254 -14.59 -10.37 -6.07
N ILE A 255 -14.69 -10.34 -7.40
CA ILE A 255 -15.38 -9.26 -8.14
C ILE A 255 -16.85 -9.19 -7.70
N TRP A 256 -17.52 -10.34 -7.60
CA TRP A 256 -18.90 -10.39 -7.14
C TRP A 256 -19.05 -9.84 -5.70
N GLU A 257 -18.15 -10.20 -4.77
CA GLU A 257 -18.15 -9.67 -3.41
C GLU A 257 -17.96 -8.15 -3.38
N VAL A 258 -17.03 -7.63 -4.19
CA VAL A 258 -16.84 -6.19 -4.33
C VAL A 258 -18.09 -5.51 -4.88
N GLN A 259 -18.75 -6.09 -5.85
CA GLN A 259 -20.00 -5.56 -6.40
C GLN A 259 -21.15 -5.61 -5.40
N LEU A 260 -21.24 -6.67 -4.58
CA LEU A 260 -22.19 -6.69 -3.45
C LEU A 260 -21.94 -5.55 -2.47
N LYS A 261 -20.67 -5.31 -2.14
CA LYS A 261 -20.29 -4.24 -1.19
C LYS A 261 -20.55 -2.84 -1.76
N THR A 262 -20.28 -2.62 -3.03
CA THR A 262 -20.29 -1.27 -3.63
C THR A 262 -21.59 -0.91 -4.35
N VAL A 263 -22.19 -1.87 -5.06
CA VAL A 263 -23.34 -1.62 -5.94
C VAL A 263 -24.66 -1.98 -5.27
N PHE A 264 -24.72 -3.07 -4.52
CA PHE A 264 -25.98 -3.52 -3.90
C PHE A 264 -26.62 -2.48 -2.95
N PRO A 265 -25.87 -1.73 -2.12
CA PRO A 265 -26.45 -0.65 -1.31
C PRO A 265 -27.13 0.46 -2.15
N LEU A 266 -26.62 0.71 -3.35
CA LEU A 266 -27.21 1.70 -4.27
C LEU A 266 -28.52 1.18 -4.88
N ILE A 267 -28.59 -0.12 -5.15
CA ILE A 267 -29.83 -0.78 -5.58
C ILE A 267 -30.89 -0.66 -4.50
N GLU A 268 -30.56 -0.92 -3.23
CA GLU A 268 -31.47 -0.79 -2.12
C GLU A 268 -31.88 0.67 -1.84
N LYS A 269 -30.94 1.62 -2.02
CA LYS A 269 -31.25 3.05 -1.94
C LYS A 269 -32.25 3.47 -3.03
N TYR A 270 -32.08 2.95 -4.24
CA TYR A 270 -33.02 3.16 -5.34
C TYR A 270 -34.40 2.56 -5.01
N ARG A 271 -34.49 1.31 -4.53
CA ARG A 271 -35.73 0.66 -4.10
C ARG A 271 -36.46 1.49 -3.07
N LYS A 272 -35.75 1.94 -2.02
CA LYS A 272 -36.30 2.81 -0.98
C LYS A 272 -36.88 4.10 -1.56
N ARG A 273 -36.18 4.76 -2.48
CA ARG A 273 -36.65 5.97 -3.16
C ARG A 273 -37.96 5.72 -3.90
N MET A 274 -38.07 4.63 -4.66
CA MET A 274 -39.26 4.25 -5.39
C MET A 274 -40.45 3.99 -4.45
N ILE A 275 -40.23 3.24 -3.37
CA ILE A 275 -41.28 3.01 -2.36
C ILE A 275 -41.79 4.31 -1.77
N LEU A 276 -40.91 5.23 -1.41
CA LEU A 276 -41.30 6.52 -0.83
C LEU A 276 -42.08 7.39 -1.85
N SER A 277 -41.62 7.44 -3.10
CA SER A 277 -42.24 8.22 -4.16
C SER A 277 -43.66 7.74 -4.48
N TYR A 278 -43.92 6.45 -4.39
CA TYR A 278 -45.16 5.82 -4.79
C TYR A 278 -45.95 5.20 -3.62
N ARG A 279 -45.59 5.56 -2.37
CA ARG A 279 -46.13 4.97 -1.14
C ARG A 279 -47.66 4.87 -1.14
N GLY A 280 -48.38 5.96 -1.50
CA GLY A 280 -49.84 6.00 -1.48
C GLY A 280 -50.51 5.05 -2.48
N ILE A 281 -49.82 4.74 -3.60
CA ILE A 281 -50.33 3.78 -4.58
C ILE A 281 -50.02 2.36 -4.08
N ILE A 282 -48.81 2.10 -3.61
CA ILE A 282 -48.40 0.81 -3.07
C ILE A 282 -49.30 0.38 -1.91
N THR A 283 -49.60 1.29 -0.96
CA THR A 283 -50.46 1.00 0.19
C THR A 283 -51.89 0.58 -0.24
N ARG A 284 -52.42 1.12 -1.35
CA ARG A 284 -53.71 0.72 -1.87
C ARG A 284 -53.76 -0.67 -2.51
N GLU A 285 -52.61 -1.15 -2.99
CA GLU A 285 -52.50 -2.48 -3.59
C GLU A 285 -52.23 -3.58 -2.55
N LEU A 286 -51.90 -3.20 -1.31
CA LEU A 286 -51.65 -4.16 -0.23
C LEU A 286 -52.96 -4.80 0.28
N PRO A 287 -52.94 -6.09 0.69
CA PRO A 287 -51.80 -7.00 0.69
C PRO A 287 -51.45 -7.56 -0.71
N ILE A 288 -50.17 -7.68 -1.03
CA ILE A 288 -49.70 -8.25 -2.29
C ILE A 288 -49.09 -9.62 -2.00
N ARG A 289 -49.33 -10.63 -2.83
CA ARG A 289 -48.63 -11.90 -2.76
C ARG A 289 -47.39 -11.87 -3.62
N ASN A 290 -46.23 -12.20 -3.02
CA ASN A 290 -45.00 -12.37 -3.77
C ASN A 290 -45.01 -13.68 -4.59
N GLY A 291 -43.99 -13.91 -5.42
CA GLY A 291 -43.88 -15.11 -6.26
C GLY A 291 -43.81 -16.44 -5.50
N TYR A 292 -43.59 -16.40 -4.18
CA TYR A 292 -43.54 -17.56 -3.28
C TYR A 292 -44.87 -17.75 -2.49
N GLY A 293 -45.88 -16.95 -2.79
CA GLY A 293 -47.20 -17.01 -2.11
C GLY A 293 -47.26 -16.34 -0.75
N GLN A 294 -46.20 -15.70 -0.27
CA GLN A 294 -46.17 -14.95 0.97
C GLN A 294 -46.89 -13.59 0.81
N SER A 295 -47.63 -13.20 1.83
CA SER A 295 -48.34 -11.90 1.85
C SER A 295 -47.37 -10.80 2.26
N ILE A 296 -47.23 -9.76 1.45
CA ILE A 296 -46.59 -8.47 1.74
C ILE A 296 -47.67 -7.56 2.26
N ASN A 297 -47.54 -7.06 3.49
CA ASN A 297 -48.53 -6.26 4.16
C ASN A 297 -48.12 -4.79 4.34
N GLU A 298 -46.79 -4.54 4.30
CA GLU A 298 -46.23 -3.20 4.47
C GLU A 298 -45.49 -2.73 3.22
N PRO A 299 -45.54 -1.43 2.87
CA PRO A 299 -44.83 -0.90 1.71
C PRO A 299 -43.33 -1.16 1.75
N GLU A 300 -42.71 -1.16 2.92
CA GLU A 300 -41.29 -1.38 3.16
C GLU A 300 -40.80 -2.79 2.77
N GLU A 301 -41.71 -3.76 2.80
CA GLU A 301 -41.44 -5.15 2.41
C GLU A 301 -41.45 -5.36 0.89
N VAL A 302 -41.89 -4.34 0.12
CA VAL A 302 -42.00 -4.44 -1.33
C VAL A 302 -40.64 -4.47 -1.97
N GLU A 303 -40.30 -5.61 -2.55
CA GLU A 303 -39.04 -5.80 -3.30
C GLU A 303 -39.09 -5.13 -4.70
N ILE A 304 -37.92 -4.90 -5.29
CA ILE A 304 -37.80 -4.28 -6.63
C ILE A 304 -38.55 -5.07 -7.73
N GLY A 305 -38.61 -6.40 -7.57
CA GLY A 305 -39.40 -7.27 -8.46
C GLY A 305 -40.90 -7.05 -8.38
N VAL A 306 -41.41 -6.73 -7.17
CA VAL A 306 -42.86 -6.42 -6.94
C VAL A 306 -43.18 -5.04 -7.50
N LEU A 307 -42.32 -4.05 -7.36
CA LEU A 307 -42.47 -2.74 -8.03
C LEU A 307 -42.63 -2.91 -9.54
N TYR A 308 -41.77 -3.73 -10.15
CA TYR A 308 -41.82 -4.04 -11.58
C TYR A 308 -43.16 -4.70 -11.98
N TYR A 309 -43.66 -5.62 -11.15
CA TYR A 309 -44.94 -6.29 -11.35
C TYR A 309 -46.14 -5.31 -11.26
N LEU A 310 -46.14 -4.37 -10.30
CA LEU A 310 -47.20 -3.37 -10.17
C LEU A 310 -47.29 -2.43 -11.38
N ILE A 311 -46.13 -2.15 -12.02
CA ILE A 311 -46.11 -1.38 -13.26
C ILE A 311 -46.73 -2.20 -14.41
N GLY A 312 -46.36 -3.48 -14.53
CA GLY A 312 -46.89 -4.38 -15.54
C GLY A 312 -48.42 -4.55 -15.45
N LYS A 313 -48.98 -4.47 -14.22
CA LYS A 313 -50.45 -4.45 -13.98
C LYS A 313 -51.09 -3.10 -14.26
N SER A 314 -50.36 -2.07 -14.64
CA SER A 314 -50.81 -0.69 -14.77
C SER A 314 -51.31 -0.05 -13.46
N SER A 315 -51.10 -0.70 -12.31
CA SER A 315 -51.43 -0.15 -10.99
C SER A 315 -50.49 1.01 -10.65
N LEU A 316 -49.20 0.92 -11.07
CA LEU A 316 -48.20 1.95 -10.89
C LEU A 316 -47.80 2.54 -12.25
N LYS A 317 -48.12 3.83 -12.48
CA LYS A 317 -47.75 4.55 -13.69
C LYS A 317 -46.46 5.34 -13.45
N ILE A 318 -45.44 5.09 -14.23
CA ILE A 318 -44.14 5.79 -14.19
C ILE A 318 -43.73 6.24 -15.61
N SER A 319 -42.79 7.15 -15.73
CA SER A 319 -42.25 7.57 -17.01
C SER A 319 -41.42 6.46 -17.66
N GLU A 320 -41.24 6.50 -18.99
CA GLU A 320 -40.39 5.55 -19.72
C GLU A 320 -38.94 5.55 -19.19
N LYS A 321 -38.44 6.71 -18.82
CA LYS A 321 -37.10 6.86 -18.22
C LYS A 321 -37.00 6.12 -16.87
N GLU A 322 -38.00 6.28 -15.99
CA GLU A 322 -38.04 5.58 -14.71
C GLU A 322 -38.23 4.06 -14.89
N TYR A 323 -38.99 3.66 -15.91
CA TYR A 323 -39.15 2.24 -16.23
C TYR A 323 -37.81 1.60 -16.63
N THR A 324 -37.12 2.21 -17.57
CA THR A 324 -35.77 1.75 -17.99
C THR A 324 -34.79 1.70 -16.81
N GLU A 325 -34.86 2.71 -15.95
CA GLU A 325 -34.03 2.77 -14.73
C GLU A 325 -34.36 1.60 -13.80
N LEU A 326 -35.64 1.38 -13.50
CA LEU A 326 -36.07 0.27 -12.63
C LEU A 326 -35.68 -1.09 -13.18
N GLU A 327 -35.83 -1.28 -14.50
CA GLU A 327 -35.41 -2.52 -15.16
C GLU A 327 -33.91 -2.77 -15.00
N ASN A 328 -33.07 -1.76 -15.16
CA ASN A 328 -31.63 -1.87 -14.96
C ASN A 328 -31.27 -2.26 -13.52
N TYR A 329 -31.87 -1.60 -12.53
CA TYR A 329 -31.65 -1.93 -11.12
C TYR A 329 -32.17 -3.32 -10.75
N ARG A 330 -33.32 -3.73 -11.27
CA ARG A 330 -33.87 -5.07 -11.07
C ARG A 330 -32.94 -6.15 -11.66
N ASN A 331 -32.47 -5.93 -12.89
CA ASN A 331 -31.58 -6.87 -13.55
C ASN A 331 -30.25 -6.98 -12.82
N ALA A 332 -29.67 -5.87 -12.36
CA ALA A 332 -28.46 -5.87 -11.54
C ALA A 332 -28.66 -6.64 -10.22
N ARG A 333 -29.76 -6.36 -9.49
CA ARG A 333 -30.10 -7.09 -8.25
C ARG A 333 -30.21 -8.59 -8.49
N ASN A 334 -30.89 -9.00 -9.56
CA ASN A 334 -31.10 -10.40 -9.86
C ASN A 334 -29.77 -11.11 -10.22
N ARG A 335 -28.90 -10.47 -11.00
CA ARG A 335 -27.58 -11.04 -11.31
C ARG A 335 -26.77 -11.26 -10.03
N LEU A 336 -26.68 -10.24 -9.16
CA LEU A 336 -25.94 -10.33 -7.90
C LEU A 336 -26.53 -11.39 -6.94
N ALA A 337 -27.86 -11.50 -6.87
CA ALA A 337 -28.53 -12.52 -6.07
C ALA A 337 -28.28 -13.96 -6.57
N HIS A 338 -27.93 -14.12 -7.84
CA HIS A 338 -27.55 -15.40 -8.45
C HIS A 338 -26.05 -15.59 -8.61
N MET A 339 -25.24 -14.87 -7.81
CA MET A 339 -23.78 -14.94 -7.83
C MET A 339 -23.16 -14.67 -9.22
N LYS A 340 -23.78 -13.79 -10.00
CA LYS A 340 -23.30 -13.38 -11.31
C LYS A 340 -22.76 -11.96 -11.25
N ILE A 341 -21.55 -11.74 -11.78
CA ILE A 341 -20.94 -10.41 -11.88
C ILE A 341 -21.71 -9.51 -12.85
N LEU A 342 -21.69 -8.22 -12.58
CA LEU A 342 -22.25 -7.18 -13.44
C LEU A 342 -21.19 -6.74 -14.46
N GLU A 343 -21.68 -6.41 -15.64
CA GLU A 343 -20.85 -5.77 -16.67
C GLU A 343 -20.55 -4.31 -16.30
N LEU A 344 -19.39 -3.80 -16.73
CA LEU A 344 -18.96 -2.44 -16.46
C LEU A 344 -20.01 -1.39 -16.88
N SER A 345 -20.70 -1.59 -18.01
CA SER A 345 -21.77 -0.71 -18.50
C SER A 345 -22.91 -0.56 -17.49
N THR A 346 -23.30 -1.66 -16.85
CA THR A 346 -24.34 -1.66 -15.79
C THR A 346 -23.85 -0.93 -14.54
N ILE A 347 -22.59 -1.18 -14.14
CA ILE A 347 -21.96 -0.52 -12.99
C ILE A 347 -21.90 0.99 -13.22
N GLU A 348 -21.45 1.43 -14.39
CA GLU A 348 -21.41 2.85 -14.78
C GLU A 348 -22.76 3.53 -14.67
N GLN A 349 -23.82 2.87 -15.12
CA GLN A 349 -25.19 3.41 -15.04
C GLN A 349 -25.68 3.60 -13.60
N ILE A 350 -25.26 2.71 -12.70
CA ILE A 350 -25.65 2.77 -11.28
C ILE A 350 -24.79 3.77 -10.51
N LEU A 351 -23.47 3.79 -10.73
CA LEU A 351 -22.53 4.66 -9.99
C LEU A 351 -22.57 6.13 -10.44
N LYS A 352 -22.96 6.41 -11.69
CA LYS A 352 -23.01 7.78 -12.24
C LYS A 352 -24.07 8.68 -11.57
N LYS A 353 -24.97 8.13 -10.79
CA LYS A 353 -26.10 8.82 -10.14
C LYS A 353 -25.82 9.14 -8.70
#